data_adc03fedd9b47e9d1e71a5cfdc997338
#
_entry.id   adc03fedd9b47e9d1e71a5cfdc997338
#
_cell.length_a   1.000
_cell.length_b   1.000
_cell.length_c   1.000
_cell.angle_alpha   90.00
_cell.angle_beta   90.00
_cell.angle_gamma   90.00
#
_symmetry.space_group_name_H-M   'P 1'
#
loop_
_entity.id
_entity.type
_entity.pdbx_description
1 polymer ?
#
loop_
_entity_poly.entity_id
_entity_poly.type
_entity_poly.pdbx_seq_one_letter_code
_entity_poly.pdbx_strand_id
1 'polypeptide(L)'
;AGKHLLGEKPFGIDADANRQIQDSILAHPNSLVRCSSEMPFFPGAQKLINFVRAGDLGDIIEVEAAFLHSSDLNPDKPINWKRIVDMNGSYGCMGDLGMHVLHLPLRLGWKPSRVSATLVNRFATRPDGQGNTVPCETWDNATILGHVDDDRGGFPIVLKTWRIAPGHSNTWSVRVLGTKKSAYFSTKNPRRWQFMTYAGGAGVWSVEDL
;
A
#
# COMPACT_ATOMS: atom_id res chain seq x y z
N ALA A 1 -19.93 -14.84 18.64
CA ALA A 1 -20.19 -16.16 18.10
C ALA A 1 -19.01 -17.16 18.23
N GLY A 2 -17.86 -16.79 18.81
CA GLY A 2 -16.76 -17.70 19.18
C GLY A 2 -16.07 -18.42 18.01
N LYS A 3 -16.19 -17.93 16.77
CA LYS A 3 -15.54 -18.49 15.60
C LYS A 3 -14.28 -17.71 15.27
N HIS A 4 -13.28 -18.42 14.73
CA HIS A 4 -12.15 -17.77 14.07
C HIS A 4 -12.56 -17.22 12.71
N LEU A 5 -11.95 -16.11 12.27
CA LEU A 5 -12.29 -15.43 11.02
C LEU A 5 -11.02 -15.15 10.21
N LEU A 6 -11.04 -15.55 8.95
CA LEU A 6 -10.14 -15.04 7.91
C LEU A 6 -11.00 -14.26 6.91
N GLY A 7 -10.84 -12.95 6.86
CA GLY A 7 -11.60 -12.07 5.97
C GLY A 7 -10.74 -11.51 4.85
N GLU A 8 -11.36 -11.16 3.73
CA GLU A 8 -10.71 -10.39 2.67
C GLU A 8 -10.45 -8.95 3.08
N LYS A 9 -9.48 -8.35 2.42
CA LYS A 9 -9.17 -6.93 2.57
C LYS A 9 -10.11 -6.04 1.71
N PRO A 10 -10.36 -4.80 2.13
CA PRO A 10 -10.20 -4.25 3.47
C PRO A 10 -11.29 -4.76 4.42
N PHE A 11 -11.08 -4.65 5.72
CA PHE A 11 -12.11 -5.10 6.67
C PHE A 11 -13.36 -4.25 6.62
N GLY A 12 -13.25 -2.93 6.65
CA GLY A 12 -14.37 -2.00 6.62
C GLY A 12 -14.22 -0.94 5.53
N ILE A 13 -15.33 -0.36 5.11
CA ILE A 13 -15.36 0.67 4.05
C ILE A 13 -14.95 2.06 4.56
N ASP A 14 -15.01 2.28 5.88
CA ASP A 14 -14.68 3.55 6.53
C ASP A 14 -14.12 3.36 7.95
N ALA A 15 -13.82 4.47 8.62
CA ALA A 15 -13.26 4.45 9.96
C ALA A 15 -14.26 3.92 11.00
N ASP A 16 -15.56 4.17 10.83
CA ASP A 16 -16.59 3.74 11.77
C ASP A 16 -16.79 2.23 11.69
N ALA A 17 -16.90 1.67 10.49
CA ALA A 17 -16.95 0.24 10.27
C ALA A 17 -15.70 -0.46 10.84
N ASN A 18 -14.52 0.11 10.65
CA ASN A 18 -13.28 -0.45 11.19
C ASN A 18 -13.23 -0.39 12.73
N ARG A 19 -13.74 0.69 13.38
CA ARG A 19 -13.87 0.76 14.83
C ARG A 19 -14.81 -0.33 15.37
N GLN A 20 -15.98 -0.51 14.77
CA GLN A 20 -16.92 -1.56 15.16
C GLN A 20 -16.31 -2.96 15.07
N ILE A 21 -15.54 -3.22 14.00
CA ILE A 21 -14.81 -4.49 13.85
C ILE A 21 -13.77 -4.64 14.97
N GLN A 22 -13.00 -3.59 15.26
CA GLN A 22 -12.00 -3.59 16.33
C GLN A 22 -12.64 -3.86 17.69
N ASP A 23 -13.73 -3.18 18.01
CA ASP A 23 -14.46 -3.37 19.27
C ASP A 23 -14.97 -4.81 19.39
N SER A 24 -15.50 -5.36 18.29
CA SER A 24 -15.94 -6.75 18.25
C SER A 24 -14.79 -7.74 18.46
N ILE A 25 -13.60 -7.46 17.91
CA ILE A 25 -12.39 -8.29 18.11
C ILE A 25 -11.98 -8.24 19.60
N LEU A 26 -11.95 -7.05 20.19
CA LEU A 26 -11.57 -6.87 21.59
C LEU A 26 -12.55 -7.55 22.55
N ALA A 27 -13.84 -7.55 22.24
CA ALA A 27 -14.87 -8.24 23.01
C ALA A 27 -14.78 -9.78 22.92
N HIS A 28 -14.01 -10.31 21.95
CA HIS A 28 -13.88 -11.77 21.74
C HIS A 28 -12.41 -12.19 21.67
N PRO A 29 -11.61 -12.06 22.74
CA PRO A 29 -10.16 -12.24 22.74
C PRO A 29 -9.71 -13.68 22.38
N ASN A 30 -10.59 -14.66 22.54
CA ASN A 30 -10.33 -16.05 22.16
C ASN A 30 -10.56 -16.34 20.66
N SER A 31 -11.06 -15.38 19.90
CA SER A 31 -11.29 -15.52 18.47
C SER A 31 -10.07 -15.03 17.70
N LEU A 32 -9.51 -15.88 16.85
CA LEU A 32 -8.47 -15.49 15.91
C LEU A 32 -9.12 -14.77 14.72
N VAL A 33 -8.81 -13.49 14.54
CA VAL A 33 -9.26 -12.70 13.39
C VAL A 33 -8.05 -12.25 12.60
N ARG A 34 -8.06 -12.51 11.30
CA ARG A 34 -6.99 -12.13 10.36
C ARG A 34 -7.57 -11.57 9.07
N CYS A 35 -6.86 -10.62 8.50
CA CYS A 35 -7.13 -10.10 7.17
C CYS A 35 -6.21 -10.78 6.17
N SER A 36 -6.77 -11.22 5.05
CA SER A 36 -6.02 -11.77 3.93
C SER A 36 -5.24 -10.64 3.23
N SER A 37 -3.93 -10.64 3.38
CA SER A 37 -3.02 -9.70 2.72
C SER A 37 -1.68 -10.37 2.51
N GLU A 38 -1.41 -10.78 1.29
CA GLU A 38 -0.27 -11.61 0.90
C GLU A 38 1.03 -10.83 0.72
N MET A 39 0.96 -9.50 0.53
CA MET A 39 2.10 -8.67 0.11
C MET A 39 3.39 -8.86 0.93
N PRO A 40 3.36 -8.88 2.27
CA PRO A 40 4.58 -9.06 3.06
C PRO A 40 5.15 -10.48 3.00
N PHE A 41 4.42 -11.45 2.43
CA PHE A 41 4.82 -12.87 2.45
C PHE A 41 5.55 -13.33 1.18
N PHE A 42 5.71 -12.47 0.18
CA PHE A 42 6.60 -12.77 -0.94
C PHE A 42 8.05 -12.93 -0.45
N PRO A 43 8.84 -13.88 -1.01
CA PRO A 43 10.21 -14.12 -0.55
C PRO A 43 11.08 -12.86 -0.50
N GLY A 44 11.09 -12.06 -1.57
CA GLY A 44 11.82 -10.80 -1.61
C GLY A 44 11.34 -9.76 -0.60
N ALA A 45 10.03 -9.71 -0.32
CA ALA A 45 9.48 -8.84 0.73
C ALA A 45 9.92 -9.28 2.13
N GLN A 46 9.93 -10.58 2.41
CA GLN A 46 10.43 -11.13 3.68
C GLN A 46 11.92 -10.82 3.88
N LYS A 47 12.70 -10.93 2.81
CA LYS A 47 14.13 -10.58 2.84
C LYS A 47 14.31 -9.10 3.19
N LEU A 48 13.56 -8.19 2.52
CA LEU A 48 13.58 -6.76 2.81
C LEU A 48 13.16 -6.47 4.26
N ILE A 49 12.07 -7.08 4.75
CA ILE A 49 11.60 -6.90 6.14
C ILE A 49 12.69 -7.29 7.13
N ASN A 50 13.33 -8.44 6.93
CA ASN A 50 14.38 -8.93 7.81
C ASN A 50 15.62 -8.02 7.75
N PHE A 51 15.97 -7.53 6.56
CA PHE A 51 17.07 -6.59 6.36
C PHE A 51 16.83 -5.26 7.11
N VAL A 52 15.61 -4.72 7.04
CA VAL A 52 15.23 -3.53 7.81
C VAL A 52 15.30 -3.79 9.31
N ARG A 53 14.77 -4.93 9.77
CA ARG A 53 14.75 -5.30 11.20
C ARG A 53 16.13 -5.57 11.78
N ALA A 54 17.10 -5.93 10.97
CA ALA A 54 18.50 -6.08 11.40
C ALA A 54 19.11 -4.75 11.87
N GLY A 55 18.48 -3.59 11.54
CA GLY A 55 18.92 -2.29 12.03
C GLY A 55 20.14 -1.69 11.30
N ASP A 56 20.59 -2.34 10.24
CA ASP A 56 21.82 -1.96 9.54
C ASP A 56 21.65 -0.78 8.57
N LEU A 57 20.43 -0.28 8.39
CA LEU A 57 20.14 0.80 7.44
C LEU A 57 20.81 2.13 7.79
N GLY A 58 21.16 2.33 9.06
CA GLY A 58 21.48 3.64 9.59
C GLY A 58 20.20 4.45 9.81
N ASP A 59 20.27 5.76 9.60
CA ASP A 59 19.09 6.62 9.64
C ASP A 59 18.28 6.44 8.36
N ILE A 60 16.96 6.34 8.48
CA ILE A 60 16.08 6.25 7.31
C ILE A 60 15.98 7.64 6.67
N ILE A 61 16.24 7.71 5.38
CA ILE A 61 16.15 8.93 4.56
C ILE A 61 14.74 9.07 3.98
N GLU A 62 14.21 7.98 3.45
CA GLU A 62 12.88 7.95 2.82
C GLU A 62 12.36 6.51 2.72
N VAL A 63 11.06 6.37 2.83
CA VAL A 63 10.34 5.14 2.49
C VAL A 63 9.36 5.43 1.36
N GLU A 64 9.37 4.63 0.30
CA GLU A 64 8.34 4.65 -0.74
C GLU A 64 7.64 3.29 -0.80
N ALA A 65 6.30 3.28 -0.78
CA ALA A 65 5.50 2.10 -1.03
C ALA A 65 4.44 2.40 -2.09
N ALA A 66 4.29 1.51 -3.06
CA ALA A 66 3.37 1.72 -4.16
C ALA A 66 2.58 0.45 -4.48
N PHE A 67 1.29 0.61 -4.80
CA PHE A 67 0.48 -0.38 -5.50
C PHE A 67 -0.07 0.22 -6.77
N LEU A 68 0.41 -0.27 -7.89
CA LEU A 68 0.16 0.29 -9.21
C LEU A 68 -0.58 -0.73 -10.08
N HIS A 69 -1.66 -0.25 -10.69
CA HIS A 69 -2.53 -1.06 -11.54
C HIS A 69 -2.95 -0.27 -12.78
N SER A 70 -3.18 -0.93 -13.89
CA SER A 70 -3.72 -0.32 -15.12
C SER A 70 -5.14 -0.77 -15.46
N SER A 71 -5.86 -1.33 -14.48
CA SER A 71 -7.20 -1.89 -14.68
C SER A 71 -8.24 -0.87 -15.17
N ASP A 72 -8.04 0.40 -14.84
CA ASP A 72 -8.96 1.47 -15.16
C ASP A 72 -8.42 2.42 -16.24
N LEU A 73 -7.34 2.01 -16.94
CA LEU A 73 -6.73 2.82 -18.00
C LEU A 73 -7.63 3.00 -19.23
N ASN A 74 -8.45 1.98 -19.57
CA ASN A 74 -9.42 2.10 -20.66
C ASN A 74 -10.62 2.94 -20.20
N PRO A 75 -10.90 4.12 -20.82
CA PRO A 75 -12.04 4.96 -20.47
C PRO A 75 -13.40 4.30 -20.79
N ASP A 76 -13.46 3.42 -21.79
CA ASP A 76 -14.69 2.77 -22.26
C ASP A 76 -15.07 1.55 -21.38
N LYS A 77 -14.22 1.20 -20.43
CA LYS A 77 -14.54 0.15 -19.47
C LYS A 77 -15.73 0.57 -18.61
N PRO A 78 -16.77 -0.25 -18.48
CA PRO A 78 -17.92 0.06 -17.63
C PRO A 78 -17.53 0.36 -16.20
N ILE A 79 -18.30 1.25 -15.56
CA ILE A 79 -18.11 1.56 -14.15
C ILE A 79 -18.21 0.29 -13.30
N ASN A 80 -17.42 0.21 -12.26
CA ASN A 80 -17.49 -0.88 -11.29
C ASN A 80 -17.66 -0.31 -9.87
N TRP A 81 -17.99 -1.19 -8.93
CA TRP A 81 -18.29 -0.83 -7.55
C TRP A 81 -17.18 -0.01 -6.86
N LYS A 82 -15.93 -0.11 -7.31
CA LYS A 82 -14.78 0.62 -6.74
C LYS A 82 -14.81 2.13 -7.02
N ARG A 83 -15.70 2.55 -7.93
CA ARG A 83 -15.90 3.95 -8.31
C ARG A 83 -17.14 4.57 -7.68
N ILE A 84 -17.84 3.81 -6.83
CA ILE A 84 -19.11 4.16 -6.19
C ILE A 84 -18.88 4.26 -4.68
N VAL A 85 -19.16 5.42 -4.09
CA VAL A 85 -18.89 5.70 -2.67
C VAL A 85 -19.66 4.75 -1.75
N ASP A 86 -20.92 4.49 -2.03
CA ASP A 86 -21.75 3.59 -1.21
C ASP A 86 -21.21 2.15 -1.16
N MET A 87 -20.43 1.75 -2.16
CA MET A 87 -19.91 0.39 -2.27
C MET A 87 -18.43 0.25 -1.83
N ASN A 88 -17.63 1.28 -2.09
CA ASN A 88 -16.17 1.24 -1.86
C ASN A 88 -15.71 2.16 -0.73
N GLY A 89 -16.61 2.99 -0.19
CA GLY A 89 -16.28 4.06 0.73
C GLY A 89 -15.66 5.28 0.06
N SER A 90 -15.56 6.37 0.82
CA SER A 90 -15.08 7.67 0.33
C SER A 90 -13.57 7.75 0.09
N TYR A 91 -12.81 6.73 0.50
CA TYR A 91 -11.34 6.73 0.36
C TYR A 91 -10.86 6.35 -1.05
N GLY A 92 -11.78 5.99 -1.97
CA GLY A 92 -11.48 5.68 -3.36
C GLY A 92 -10.42 4.58 -3.52
N CYS A 93 -9.42 4.83 -4.38
CA CYS A 93 -8.34 3.86 -4.58
C CYS A 93 -7.49 3.61 -3.32
N MET A 94 -7.45 4.54 -2.36
CA MET A 94 -6.80 4.28 -1.06
C MET A 94 -7.58 3.28 -0.22
N GLY A 95 -8.91 3.26 -0.26
CA GLY A 95 -9.73 2.25 0.42
C GLY A 95 -9.46 0.84 -0.08
N ASP A 96 -9.38 0.67 -1.40
CA ASP A 96 -9.13 -0.63 -2.04
C ASP A 96 -7.66 -1.08 -2.01
N LEU A 97 -6.72 -0.14 -2.26
CA LEU A 97 -5.30 -0.45 -2.44
C LEU A 97 -4.41 -0.02 -1.26
N GLY A 98 -4.93 0.82 -0.37
CA GLY A 98 -4.16 1.41 0.73
C GLY A 98 -3.61 0.39 1.70
N MET A 99 -4.38 -0.67 2.00
CA MET A 99 -3.89 -1.74 2.86
C MET A 99 -2.63 -2.42 2.31
N HIS A 100 -2.54 -2.59 0.98
CA HIS A 100 -1.35 -3.18 0.36
C HIS A 100 -0.12 -2.30 0.57
N VAL A 101 -0.23 -0.98 0.38
CA VAL A 101 0.93 -0.07 0.54
C VAL A 101 1.27 0.19 2.00
N LEU A 102 0.30 0.19 2.91
CA LEU A 102 0.50 0.45 4.34
C LEU A 102 0.93 -0.79 5.12
N HIS A 103 0.64 -2.00 4.63
CA HIS A 103 0.87 -3.22 5.41
C HIS A 103 2.33 -3.35 5.87
N LEU A 104 3.31 -3.15 4.98
CA LEU A 104 4.72 -3.26 5.36
C LEU A 104 5.18 -2.10 6.24
N PRO A 105 4.93 -0.82 5.90
CA PRO A 105 5.26 0.30 6.79
C PRO A 105 4.71 0.13 8.20
N LEU A 106 3.43 -0.15 8.34
CA LEU A 106 2.81 -0.33 9.67
C LEU A 106 3.37 -1.55 10.42
N ARG A 107 3.71 -2.63 9.71
CA ARG A 107 4.35 -3.83 10.29
C ARG A 107 5.76 -3.56 10.81
N LEU A 108 6.43 -2.55 10.26
CA LEU A 108 7.73 -2.06 10.71
C LEU A 108 7.64 -0.94 11.76
N GLY A 109 6.42 -0.57 12.17
CA GLY A 109 6.18 0.48 13.14
C GLY A 109 6.19 1.91 12.54
N TRP A 110 6.30 2.03 11.23
CA TRP A 110 6.34 3.33 10.54
C TRP A 110 4.92 3.86 10.31
N LYS A 111 4.43 4.58 11.30
CA LYS A 111 3.10 5.16 11.29
C LYS A 111 3.20 6.66 10.98
N PRO A 112 2.67 7.12 9.83
CA PRO A 112 2.69 8.55 9.52
C PRO A 112 1.91 9.36 10.56
N SER A 113 2.52 10.43 11.07
CA SER A 113 1.92 11.39 12.00
C SER A 113 1.24 12.55 11.27
N ARG A 114 1.74 12.87 10.07
CA ARG A 114 1.24 13.94 9.21
C ARG A 114 1.18 13.43 7.78
N VAL A 115 0.14 13.83 7.04
CA VAL A 115 -0.02 13.45 5.64
C VAL A 115 -0.58 14.61 4.81
N SER A 116 -0.15 14.69 3.55
CA SER A 116 -0.79 15.45 2.50
C SER A 116 -1.01 14.55 1.28
N ALA A 117 -2.03 14.83 0.46
CA ALA A 117 -2.37 13.97 -0.65
C ALA A 117 -2.72 14.75 -1.91
N THR A 118 -2.27 14.23 -3.05
CA THR A 118 -2.77 14.61 -4.37
C THR A 118 -3.68 13.49 -4.87
N LEU A 119 -4.95 13.83 -5.09
CA LEU A 119 -5.99 12.91 -5.55
C LEU A 119 -6.35 13.29 -6.99
N VAL A 120 -6.36 12.32 -7.89
CA VAL A 120 -6.63 12.55 -9.31
C VAL A 120 -7.77 11.68 -9.78
N ASN A 121 -8.76 12.29 -10.40
CA ASN A 121 -9.82 11.61 -11.13
C ASN A 121 -9.64 11.90 -12.63
N ARG A 122 -8.85 11.06 -13.31
CA ARG A 122 -8.54 11.23 -14.74
C ARG A 122 -9.75 10.98 -15.63
N PHE A 123 -10.57 10.00 -15.24
CA PHE A 123 -11.82 9.68 -15.91
C PHE A 123 -12.97 9.93 -14.95
N ALA A 124 -13.52 11.15 -15.04
CA ALA A 124 -14.62 11.60 -14.17
C ALA A 124 -15.94 10.86 -14.42
N THR A 125 -16.08 10.25 -15.60
CA THR A 125 -17.28 9.48 -15.99
C THR A 125 -16.90 8.18 -16.68
N ARG A 126 -17.81 7.20 -16.65
CA ARG A 126 -17.68 5.91 -17.36
C ARG A 126 -19.03 5.44 -17.86
N PRO A 127 -19.08 4.58 -18.91
CA PRO A 127 -20.32 3.92 -19.28
C PRO A 127 -20.82 3.01 -18.15
N ASP A 128 -22.16 2.91 -18.01
CA ASP A 128 -22.81 2.00 -17.05
C ASP A 128 -23.04 0.58 -17.58
N GLY A 129 -22.70 0.35 -18.85
CA GLY A 129 -22.97 -0.91 -19.55
C GLY A 129 -24.41 -1.03 -20.09
N GLN A 130 -25.25 -0.03 -19.88
CA GLN A 130 -26.64 0.02 -20.37
C GLN A 130 -26.85 1.12 -21.42
N GLY A 131 -25.77 1.78 -21.86
CA GLY A 131 -25.79 2.84 -22.86
C GLY A 131 -25.75 4.25 -22.28
N ASN A 132 -25.72 4.42 -20.94
CA ASN A 132 -25.57 5.71 -20.31
C ASN A 132 -24.12 5.97 -19.84
N THR A 133 -23.81 7.25 -19.62
CA THR A 133 -22.55 7.67 -18.98
C THR A 133 -22.87 8.16 -17.58
N VAL A 134 -22.17 7.62 -16.59
CA VAL A 134 -22.39 7.90 -15.17
C VAL A 134 -21.11 8.44 -14.51
N PRO A 135 -21.20 9.26 -13.45
CA PRO A 135 -20.05 9.83 -12.78
C PRO A 135 -19.25 8.74 -12.02
N CYS A 136 -17.92 8.92 -11.99
CA CYS A 136 -17.05 8.24 -11.05
C CYS A 136 -16.95 9.08 -9.77
N GLU A 137 -17.46 8.59 -8.67
CA GLU A 137 -17.55 9.32 -7.40
C GLU A 137 -16.23 9.38 -6.65
N THR A 138 -15.28 8.50 -7.00
CA THR A 138 -13.97 8.39 -6.34
C THR A 138 -12.83 8.62 -7.32
N TRP A 139 -11.62 8.90 -6.80
CA TRP A 139 -10.42 9.14 -7.60
C TRP A 139 -9.77 7.85 -8.10
N ASP A 140 -9.07 8.00 -9.24
CA ASP A 140 -8.32 6.91 -9.89
C ASP A 140 -6.97 6.66 -9.20
N ASN A 141 -6.28 7.74 -8.87
CA ASN A 141 -4.93 7.74 -8.36
C ASN A 141 -4.83 8.62 -7.11
N ALA A 142 -4.14 8.12 -6.10
CA ALA A 142 -3.76 8.89 -4.93
C ALA A 142 -2.24 8.79 -4.72
N THR A 143 -1.60 9.93 -4.54
CA THR A 143 -0.22 10.04 -4.07
C THR A 143 -0.23 10.76 -2.74
N ILE A 144 0.32 10.13 -1.72
CA ILE A 144 0.35 10.64 -0.36
C ILE A 144 1.80 10.86 0.03
N LEU A 145 2.10 12.04 0.53
CA LEU A 145 3.33 12.35 1.23
C LEU A 145 3.03 12.39 2.73
N GLY A 146 3.67 11.51 3.47
CA GLY A 146 3.58 11.44 4.93
C GLY A 146 4.90 11.75 5.60
N HIS A 147 4.85 11.95 6.92
CA HIS A 147 6.02 12.06 7.78
C HIS A 147 5.88 11.05 8.92
N VAL A 148 6.91 10.27 9.14
CA VAL A 148 7.02 9.33 10.26
C VAL A 148 7.97 9.93 11.28
N ASP A 149 7.50 10.12 12.51
CA ASP A 149 8.33 10.63 13.59
C ASP A 149 9.26 9.53 14.12
N ASP A 150 10.50 9.90 14.41
CA ASP A 150 11.48 9.10 15.15
C ASP A 150 12.31 9.98 16.08
N ASP A 151 13.24 9.38 16.84
CA ASP A 151 14.07 10.09 17.82
C ASP A 151 15.07 11.09 17.18
N ARG A 152 15.16 11.13 15.85
CA ARG A 152 16.10 11.95 15.08
C ARG A 152 15.44 13.00 14.20
N GLY A 153 14.12 13.22 14.38
CA GLY A 153 13.34 14.20 13.61
C GLY A 153 12.50 13.58 12.51
N GLY A 154 12.58 12.26 12.34
CA GLY A 154 11.74 11.48 11.44
C GLY A 154 12.17 11.52 9.97
N PHE A 155 11.34 10.90 9.13
CA PHE A 155 11.60 10.75 7.71
C PHE A 155 10.30 10.81 6.88
N PRO A 156 10.39 11.21 5.61
CA PRO A 156 9.25 11.18 4.69
C PRO A 156 8.89 9.75 4.28
N ILE A 157 7.58 9.52 4.10
CA ILE A 157 7.05 8.32 3.48
C ILE A 157 6.15 8.71 2.31
N VAL A 158 6.38 8.10 1.14
CA VAL A 158 5.61 8.31 -0.07
C VAL A 158 4.78 7.08 -0.35
N LEU A 159 3.46 7.24 -0.43
CA LEU A 159 2.53 6.14 -0.72
C LEU A 159 1.79 6.43 -2.03
N LYS A 160 1.75 5.44 -2.93
CA LYS A 160 1.04 5.55 -4.21
C LYS A 160 0.05 4.41 -4.37
N THR A 161 -1.20 4.76 -4.61
CA THR A 161 -2.26 3.81 -4.95
C THR A 161 -2.91 4.24 -6.25
N TRP A 162 -2.48 3.64 -7.35
CA TRP A 162 -2.87 4.05 -8.69
C TRP A 162 -3.58 2.93 -9.44
N ARG A 163 -4.77 3.22 -9.94
CA ARG A 163 -5.54 2.35 -10.82
C ARG A 163 -5.30 2.65 -12.30
N ILE A 164 -4.69 3.80 -12.58
CA ILE A 164 -4.26 4.24 -13.91
C ILE A 164 -2.74 4.43 -13.88
N ALA A 165 -2.02 3.33 -14.08
CA ALA A 165 -0.56 3.27 -14.09
C ALA A 165 -0.09 2.41 -15.28
N PRO A 166 0.09 2.99 -16.49
CA PRO A 166 0.51 2.25 -17.66
C PRO A 166 1.78 1.41 -17.40
N GLY A 167 1.79 0.16 -17.90
CA GLY A 167 2.91 -0.77 -17.70
C GLY A 167 2.94 -1.49 -16.34
N HIS A 168 1.87 -1.33 -15.53
CA HIS A 168 1.75 -2.01 -14.24
C HIS A 168 0.47 -2.84 -14.16
N SER A 169 0.57 -4.05 -13.62
CA SER A 169 -0.54 -4.93 -13.31
C SER A 169 -0.32 -5.56 -11.94
N ASN A 170 -1.10 -5.16 -10.94
CA ASN A 170 -0.93 -5.58 -9.54
C ASN A 170 0.53 -5.46 -9.05
N THR A 171 1.19 -4.36 -9.42
CA THR A 171 2.58 -4.14 -9.04
C THR A 171 2.64 -3.49 -7.67
N TRP A 172 3.00 -4.27 -6.65
CA TRP A 172 3.39 -3.75 -5.36
C TRP A 172 4.90 -3.60 -5.28
N SER A 173 5.36 -2.49 -4.72
CA SER A 173 6.79 -2.26 -4.50
C SER A 173 7.03 -1.47 -3.23
N VAL A 174 8.20 -1.69 -2.64
CA VAL A 174 8.69 -0.95 -1.48
C VAL A 174 10.16 -0.62 -1.68
N ARG A 175 10.52 0.63 -1.42
CA ARG A 175 11.90 1.12 -1.38
C ARG A 175 12.15 1.77 -0.03
N VAL A 176 13.26 1.42 0.60
CA VAL A 176 13.74 2.03 1.86
C VAL A 176 15.14 2.54 1.61
N LEU A 177 15.32 3.84 1.74
CA LEU A 177 16.62 4.50 1.65
C LEU A 177 17.13 4.80 3.05
N GLY A 178 18.34 4.35 3.35
CA GLY A 178 19.02 4.61 4.61
C GLY A 178 20.44 5.14 4.41
N THR A 179 21.01 5.73 5.45
CA THR A 179 22.33 6.36 5.38
C THR A 179 23.50 5.38 5.23
N LYS A 180 23.28 4.12 5.61
CA LYS A 180 24.30 3.05 5.49
C LYS A 180 23.93 2.01 4.45
N LYS A 181 22.67 1.60 4.43
CA LYS A 181 22.15 0.59 3.50
C LYS A 181 20.79 1.02 2.99
N SER A 182 20.40 0.51 1.83
CA SER A 182 19.08 0.71 1.24
C SER A 182 18.55 -0.62 0.69
N ALA A 183 17.24 -0.74 0.54
CA ALA A 183 16.59 -1.93 0.03
C ALA A 183 15.42 -1.60 -0.89
N TYR A 184 15.19 -2.46 -1.87
CA TYR A 184 14.06 -2.37 -2.80
C TYR A 184 13.51 -3.74 -3.11
N PHE A 185 12.19 -3.83 -3.17
CA PHE A 185 11.44 -5.01 -3.61
C PHE A 185 10.31 -4.62 -4.54
N SER A 186 10.00 -5.49 -5.50
CA SER A 186 8.80 -5.36 -6.34
C SER A 186 8.23 -6.73 -6.71
N THR A 187 6.89 -6.85 -6.71
CA THR A 187 6.17 -8.05 -7.16
C THR A 187 6.31 -8.33 -8.66
N LYS A 188 6.92 -7.43 -9.44
CA LYS A 188 7.35 -7.75 -10.82
C LYS A 188 8.33 -8.93 -10.86
N ASN A 189 9.11 -9.09 -9.79
CA ASN A 189 10.01 -10.23 -9.59
C ASN A 189 9.91 -10.69 -8.13
N PRO A 190 8.92 -11.51 -7.77
CA PRO A 190 8.56 -11.78 -6.37
C PRO A 190 9.63 -12.57 -5.59
N ARG A 191 10.56 -13.21 -6.29
CA ARG A 191 11.70 -13.91 -5.71
C ARG A 191 13.00 -13.13 -5.75
N ARG A 192 12.96 -11.86 -6.19
CA ARG A 192 14.13 -10.99 -6.33
C ARG A 192 13.98 -9.79 -5.42
N TRP A 193 15.07 -9.38 -4.78
CA TRP A 193 15.17 -8.11 -4.10
C TRP A 193 16.47 -7.40 -4.47
N GLN A 194 16.55 -6.13 -4.15
CA GLN A 194 17.75 -5.34 -4.39
C GLN A 194 18.18 -4.68 -3.08
N PHE A 195 19.46 -4.53 -2.90
CA PHE A 195 20.03 -3.83 -1.76
C PHE A 195 21.27 -3.05 -2.17
N MET A 196 21.59 -2.03 -1.39
CA MET A 196 22.78 -1.21 -1.58
C MET A 196 23.45 -1.03 -0.22
N THR A 197 24.79 -1.12 -0.19
CA THR A 197 25.60 -0.73 0.96
C THR A 197 26.42 0.47 0.59
N TYR A 198 26.32 1.53 1.39
CA TYR A 198 27.12 2.74 1.18
C TYR A 198 28.54 2.51 1.73
N ALA A 199 29.52 2.67 0.87
CA ALA A 199 30.95 2.51 1.20
C ALA A 199 31.79 3.74 0.75
N GLY A 200 31.12 4.90 0.64
CA GLY A 200 31.69 6.11 0.04
C GLY A 200 31.39 6.19 -1.46
N GLY A 201 31.05 7.39 -1.96
CA GLY A 201 30.66 7.59 -3.35
C GLY A 201 29.18 7.23 -3.63
N ALA A 202 28.83 7.01 -4.90
CA ALA A 202 27.45 6.92 -5.35
C ALA A 202 26.71 5.62 -4.95
N GLY A 203 27.36 4.61 -4.40
CA GLY A 203 26.77 3.30 -4.11
C GLY A 203 26.25 2.55 -5.35
N VAL A 204 26.25 1.23 -5.31
CA VAL A 204 25.76 0.37 -6.40
C VAL A 204 24.71 -0.56 -5.83
N TRP A 205 23.58 -0.67 -6.53
CA TRP A 205 22.54 -1.64 -6.20
C TRP A 205 22.95 -3.05 -6.60
N SER A 206 22.95 -3.95 -5.65
CA SER A 206 23.12 -5.38 -5.85
C SER A 206 21.75 -6.05 -5.99
N VAL A 207 21.70 -7.13 -6.74
CA VAL A 207 20.50 -7.94 -6.98
C VAL A 207 20.72 -9.32 -6.41
N GLU A 208 19.75 -9.84 -5.68
CA GLU A 208 19.76 -11.22 -5.17
C GLU A 208 18.46 -11.92 -5.59
N ASP A 209 18.57 -13.07 -6.23
CA ASP A 209 17.49 -14.00 -6.54
C ASP A 209 17.39 -15.05 -5.42
N LEU A 210 16.15 -15.37 -4.96
CA LEU A 210 15.82 -16.21 -3.79
C LEU A 210 15.19 -17.55 -4.22
#